data_61e745c808a506c937c70f4e0d910707
#
_entry.id   61e745c808a506c937c70f4e0d910707
#
_cell.length_a   1.000
_cell.length_b   1.000
_cell.length_c   1.000
_cell.angle_alpha   90.00
_cell.angle_beta   90.00
_cell.angle_gamma   90.00
#
_symmetry.space_group_name_H-M   'P 1'
#
loop_
_entity.id
_entity.type
_entity.pdbx_description
1 polymer ?
#
loop_
_entity_poly.entity_id
_entity_poly.type
_entity_poly.pdbx_seq_one_letter_code
_entity_poly.pdbx_strand_id
1 'polypeptide(L)'
;MNRNEHEHHHDCDCHHHHDDEAVADKYHECFNRFQPALTDAEVAEKTAQLLAEKAPKYFTEDTLKQLHGLIDLTTLTTLDTKDSVWQMVDTEVNQWEGTRPDVPHVAAVCTYPNFTETVRQALQVKDVSIAAVAAGFPASQTFPEVKIAEVGMAVLAGADEIDVVMNLGLFKEEAYEELTDELQEIKESCRGARLKVILETGALASAEEIHRATILALYSGADFVKTSTGKGYP
;
A
#
# COMPACT_ATOMS: atom_id res chain seq x y z
N MET A 1 -67.31 -23.25 19.71
CA MET A 1 -66.51 -22.07 19.94
C MET A 1 -65.27 -22.20 19.07
N ASN A 2 -65.30 -21.64 17.87
CA ASN A 2 -64.27 -21.77 16.85
C ASN A 2 -63.20 -20.75 17.06
N ARG A 3 -61.92 -21.18 17.06
CA ARG A 3 -60.74 -20.36 16.88
C ARG A 3 -60.39 -20.39 15.39
N ASN A 4 -60.38 -19.25 14.72
CA ASN A 4 -59.79 -19.07 13.41
C ASN A 4 -58.29 -18.77 13.60
N GLU A 5 -57.46 -19.60 13.06
CA GLU A 5 -56.03 -19.36 12.82
C GLU A 5 -55.90 -18.66 11.45
N HIS A 6 -55.35 -17.45 11.43
CA HIS A 6 -54.88 -16.78 10.22
C HIS A 6 -53.39 -17.00 10.07
N GLU A 7 -53.01 -17.87 9.15
CA GLU A 7 -51.64 -17.98 8.64
C GLU A 7 -51.38 -16.78 7.72
N HIS A 8 -50.44 -15.93 8.10
CA HIS A 8 -49.82 -14.95 7.20
C HIS A 8 -48.57 -15.57 6.60
N HIS A 9 -48.67 -16.02 5.35
CA HIS A 9 -47.53 -16.23 4.49
C HIS A 9 -46.94 -14.88 4.10
N HIS A 10 -45.73 -14.56 4.58
CA HIS A 10 -44.88 -13.53 4.02
C HIS A 10 -43.92 -14.21 3.03
N ASP A 11 -44.32 -14.15 1.75
CA ASP A 11 -43.37 -14.34 0.65
C ASP A 11 -42.48 -13.09 0.58
N CYS A 12 -41.27 -13.18 1.13
CA CYS A 12 -40.19 -12.25 0.82
C CYS A 12 -39.37 -12.84 -0.33
N ASP A 13 -39.79 -12.59 -1.56
CA ASP A 13 -38.95 -12.73 -2.74
C ASP A 13 -37.91 -11.60 -2.73
N CYS A 14 -36.73 -11.88 -2.15
CA CYS A 14 -35.59 -11.01 -2.25
C CYS A 14 -34.92 -11.22 -3.61
N HIS A 15 -35.25 -10.37 -4.56
CA HIS A 15 -34.51 -10.22 -5.82
C HIS A 15 -33.16 -9.54 -5.55
N HIS A 16 -32.14 -10.32 -5.20
CA HIS A 16 -30.76 -9.83 -5.04
C HIS A 16 -29.71 -10.59 -5.86
N HIS A 17 -30.12 -11.28 -6.95
CA HIS A 17 -29.16 -12.08 -7.72
C HIS A 17 -28.68 -11.48 -9.04
N HIS A 18 -29.16 -10.28 -9.46
CA HIS A 18 -28.77 -9.73 -10.76
C HIS A 18 -27.63 -8.71 -10.71
N ASP A 19 -27.36 -8.11 -9.55
CA ASP A 19 -26.32 -7.08 -9.45
C ASP A 19 -24.93 -7.71 -9.19
N ASP A 20 -24.86 -8.84 -8.49
CA ASP A 20 -23.59 -9.50 -8.15
C ASP A 20 -22.88 -10.12 -9.36
N GLU A 21 -23.61 -10.70 -10.33
CA GLU A 21 -23.02 -11.26 -11.54
C GLU A 21 -22.44 -10.17 -12.47
N ALA A 22 -23.07 -9.01 -12.56
CA ALA A 22 -22.58 -7.90 -13.38
C ALA A 22 -21.34 -7.23 -12.79
N VAL A 23 -21.20 -7.20 -11.47
CA VAL A 23 -20.04 -6.67 -10.77
C VAL A 23 -18.83 -7.61 -10.91
N ALA A 24 -19.04 -8.92 -10.75
CA ALA A 24 -17.99 -9.91 -10.96
C ALA A 24 -17.41 -9.88 -12.39
N ASP A 25 -18.27 -9.66 -13.38
CA ASP A 25 -17.87 -9.58 -14.79
C ASP A 25 -16.97 -8.36 -15.08
N LYS A 26 -17.27 -7.18 -14.46
CA LYS A 26 -16.46 -5.96 -14.58
C LYS A 26 -15.00 -6.15 -14.18
N TYR A 27 -14.73 -6.83 -13.07
CA TYR A 27 -13.36 -7.06 -12.59
C TYR A 27 -12.65 -8.14 -13.41
N HIS A 28 -13.34 -9.21 -13.83
CA HIS A 28 -12.79 -10.21 -14.74
C HIS A 28 -12.41 -9.61 -16.10
N GLU A 29 -13.22 -8.74 -16.66
CA GLU A 29 -12.86 -8.01 -17.87
C GLU A 29 -11.62 -7.12 -17.67
N CYS A 30 -11.51 -6.46 -16.51
CA CYS A 30 -10.37 -5.64 -16.15
C CYS A 30 -9.09 -6.46 -16.08
N PHE A 31 -9.10 -7.61 -15.39
CA PHE A 31 -7.95 -8.50 -15.31
C PHE A 31 -7.53 -9.02 -16.69
N ASN A 32 -8.49 -9.37 -17.54
CA ASN A 32 -8.25 -9.88 -18.89
C ASN A 32 -7.60 -8.84 -19.83
N ARG A 33 -7.73 -7.54 -19.57
CA ARG A 33 -7.07 -6.49 -20.38
C ARG A 33 -5.55 -6.51 -20.28
N PHE A 34 -5.02 -7.01 -19.18
CA PHE A 34 -3.57 -7.03 -18.87
C PHE A 34 -2.98 -8.44 -19.04
N GLN A 35 -3.60 -9.26 -19.85
CA GLN A 35 -3.12 -10.60 -20.18
C GLN A 35 -1.89 -10.59 -21.12
N PRO A 36 -1.06 -11.65 -21.07
CA PRO A 36 -1.24 -12.83 -20.21
C PRO A 36 -0.69 -12.62 -18.80
N ALA A 37 -1.45 -13.06 -17.79
CA ALA A 37 -0.88 -13.30 -16.48
C ALA A 37 0.19 -14.40 -16.62
N LEU A 38 1.39 -14.16 -16.08
CA LEU A 38 2.46 -15.14 -16.13
C LEU A 38 2.27 -16.17 -15.01
N THR A 39 2.57 -17.42 -15.30
CA THR A 39 2.68 -18.46 -14.26
C THR A 39 3.89 -18.22 -13.37
N ASP A 40 3.91 -18.78 -12.17
CA ASP A 40 5.05 -18.66 -11.24
C ASP A 40 6.36 -19.16 -11.87
N ALA A 41 6.30 -20.23 -12.67
CA ALA A 41 7.47 -20.75 -13.38
C ALA A 41 8.01 -19.77 -14.43
N GLU A 42 7.13 -19.14 -15.21
CA GLU A 42 7.52 -18.13 -16.20
C GLU A 42 8.08 -16.87 -15.55
N VAL A 43 7.52 -16.45 -14.40
CA VAL A 43 8.06 -15.34 -13.61
C VAL A 43 9.47 -15.68 -13.11
N ALA A 44 9.67 -16.87 -12.54
CA ALA A 44 10.96 -17.31 -12.04
C ALA A 44 12.01 -17.36 -13.17
N GLU A 45 11.66 -17.93 -14.32
CA GLU A 45 12.56 -18.01 -15.48
C GLU A 45 12.94 -16.62 -16.01
N LYS A 46 11.95 -15.75 -16.25
CA LYS A 46 12.19 -14.39 -16.73
C LYS A 46 13.01 -13.57 -15.75
N THR A 47 12.77 -13.73 -14.45
CA THR A 47 13.55 -13.05 -13.40
C THR A 47 15.00 -13.52 -13.42
N ALA A 48 15.25 -14.84 -13.51
CA ALA A 48 16.60 -15.39 -13.60
C ALA A 48 17.34 -14.89 -14.85
N GLN A 49 16.68 -14.86 -16.02
CA GLN A 49 17.23 -14.32 -17.25
C GLN A 49 17.58 -12.83 -17.12
N LEU A 50 16.65 -12.04 -16.59
CA LEU A 50 16.85 -10.59 -16.37
C LEU A 50 18.03 -10.30 -15.44
N LEU A 51 18.12 -11.03 -14.33
CA LEU A 51 19.21 -10.88 -13.37
C LEU A 51 20.56 -11.27 -13.99
N ALA A 52 20.62 -12.38 -14.72
CA ALA A 52 21.85 -12.81 -15.40
C ALA A 52 22.33 -11.80 -16.44
N GLU A 53 21.42 -11.15 -17.17
CA GLU A 53 21.75 -10.18 -18.20
C GLU A 53 22.09 -8.78 -17.61
N LYS A 54 21.30 -8.32 -16.64
CA LYS A 54 21.34 -6.92 -16.19
C LYS A 54 22.21 -6.70 -14.95
N ALA A 55 22.18 -7.61 -13.97
CA ALA A 55 22.86 -7.37 -12.71
C ALA A 55 24.37 -7.08 -12.87
N PRO A 56 25.14 -7.85 -13.66
CA PRO A 56 26.58 -7.54 -13.85
C PRO A 56 26.83 -6.17 -14.47
N LYS A 57 25.91 -5.71 -15.33
CA LYS A 57 26.02 -4.42 -16.03
C LYS A 57 25.71 -3.24 -15.12
N TYR A 58 24.74 -3.39 -14.22
CA TYR A 58 24.26 -2.32 -13.38
C TYR A 58 24.78 -2.37 -11.94
N PHE A 59 25.58 -3.36 -11.57
CA PHE A 59 26.23 -3.41 -10.26
C PHE A 59 27.47 -2.50 -10.27
N THR A 60 27.24 -1.21 -10.27
CA THR A 60 28.26 -0.15 -10.30
C THR A 60 28.05 0.81 -9.14
N GLU A 61 29.11 1.55 -8.76
CA GLU A 61 29.01 2.59 -7.72
C GLU A 61 27.96 3.65 -8.05
N ASP A 62 27.92 4.10 -9.31
CA ASP A 62 26.93 5.10 -9.75
C ASP A 62 25.48 4.59 -9.62
N THR A 63 25.24 3.32 -9.96
CA THR A 63 23.91 2.71 -9.76
C THR A 63 23.58 2.59 -8.27
N LEU A 64 24.53 2.22 -7.43
CA LEU A 64 24.30 2.16 -5.98
C LEU A 64 23.99 3.53 -5.39
N LYS A 65 24.66 4.59 -5.83
CA LYS A 65 24.33 5.97 -5.45
C LYS A 65 22.91 6.37 -5.89
N GLN A 66 22.51 6.02 -7.12
CA GLN A 66 21.15 6.26 -7.58
C GLN A 66 20.11 5.49 -6.75
N LEU A 67 20.38 4.21 -6.43
CA LEU A 67 19.48 3.40 -5.61
C LEU A 67 19.33 3.96 -4.20
N HIS A 68 20.39 4.55 -3.63
CA HIS A 68 20.30 5.24 -2.34
C HIS A 68 19.25 6.35 -2.36
N GLY A 69 19.22 7.15 -3.44
CA GLY A 69 18.20 8.19 -3.64
C GLY A 69 16.77 7.70 -3.89
N LEU A 70 16.53 6.39 -3.91
CA LEU A 70 15.21 5.78 -4.03
C LEU A 70 14.75 5.08 -2.75
N ILE A 71 15.55 5.15 -1.67
CA ILE A 71 15.23 4.50 -0.39
C ILE A 71 14.20 5.33 0.38
N ASP A 72 13.14 4.69 0.88
CA ASP A 72 12.36 5.19 1.98
C ASP A 72 13.06 4.77 3.29
N LEU A 73 13.77 5.69 3.94
CA LEU A 73 14.41 5.44 5.24
C LEU A 73 13.33 5.24 6.30
N THR A 74 13.22 4.01 6.79
CA THR A 74 12.05 3.55 7.54
C THR A 74 12.39 3.17 8.97
N THR A 75 11.62 3.69 9.94
CA THR A 75 11.51 3.14 11.28
C THR A 75 10.05 2.92 11.63
N LEU A 76 9.73 1.67 11.98
CA LEU A 76 8.38 1.22 12.33
C LEU A 76 8.46 0.24 13.51
N THR A 77 9.22 0.56 14.53
CA THR A 77 9.34 -0.27 15.72
C THR A 77 8.35 0.17 16.80
N THR A 78 7.96 -0.76 17.66
CA THR A 78 7.10 -0.44 18.81
C THR A 78 7.83 0.39 19.88
N LEU A 79 9.15 0.55 19.75
CA LEU A 79 9.99 1.32 20.66
C LEU A 79 10.32 2.71 20.14
N ASP A 80 9.79 3.09 18.96
CA ASP A 80 10.02 4.42 18.42
C ASP A 80 9.47 5.50 19.36
N THR A 81 10.27 6.52 19.54
CA THR A 81 9.94 7.71 20.32
C THR A 81 10.17 8.97 19.48
N LYS A 82 9.61 10.11 19.88
CA LYS A 82 9.89 11.38 19.21
C LYS A 82 11.40 11.67 19.15
N ASP A 83 12.11 11.39 20.23
CA ASP A 83 13.55 11.63 20.30
C ASP A 83 14.33 10.70 19.36
N SER A 84 13.99 9.39 19.30
CA SER A 84 14.66 8.45 18.39
C SER A 84 14.41 8.76 16.92
N VAL A 85 13.17 9.14 16.58
CA VAL A 85 12.81 9.57 15.22
C VAL A 85 13.51 10.87 14.85
N TRP A 86 13.52 11.85 15.75
CA TRP A 86 14.26 13.10 15.54
C TRP A 86 15.75 12.85 15.28
N GLN A 87 16.37 12.04 16.13
CA GLN A 87 17.78 11.70 16.02
C GLN A 87 18.10 10.97 14.70
N MET A 88 17.24 10.04 14.26
CA MET A 88 17.39 9.37 12.96
C MET A 88 17.37 10.38 11.82
N VAL A 89 16.42 11.32 11.80
CA VAL A 89 16.35 12.35 10.76
C VAL A 89 17.57 13.26 10.77
N ASP A 90 18.02 13.66 11.95
CA ASP A 90 19.18 14.54 12.06
C ASP A 90 20.46 13.86 11.60
N THR A 91 20.73 12.63 12.04
CA THR A 91 22.00 11.93 11.75
C THR A 91 22.04 11.35 10.34
N GLU A 92 20.95 10.75 9.89
CA GLU A 92 20.95 9.96 8.63
C GLU A 92 20.47 10.79 7.43
N VAL A 93 19.82 11.96 7.66
CA VAL A 93 19.31 12.80 6.58
C VAL A 93 19.97 14.16 6.58
N ASN A 94 19.79 14.98 7.66
CA ASN A 94 20.28 16.35 7.64
C ASN A 94 21.80 16.45 7.58
N GLN A 95 22.53 15.54 8.27
CA GLN A 95 24.00 15.52 8.31
C GLN A 95 24.61 14.76 7.13
N TRP A 96 23.78 14.16 6.27
CA TRP A 96 24.25 13.31 5.17
C TRP A 96 25.15 14.04 4.17
N GLU A 97 24.73 15.23 3.73
CA GLU A 97 25.48 16.04 2.77
C GLU A 97 26.88 16.39 3.26
N GLY A 98 27.06 16.61 4.55
CA GLY A 98 28.36 16.88 5.16
C GLY A 98 29.29 15.65 5.19
N THR A 99 28.74 14.44 5.15
CA THR A 99 29.51 13.18 5.23
C THR A 99 29.68 12.49 3.89
N ARG A 100 28.71 12.63 2.99
CA ARG A 100 28.65 11.97 1.68
C ARG A 100 28.10 12.90 0.59
N PRO A 101 28.80 13.98 0.23
CA PRO A 101 28.30 14.99 -0.70
C PRO A 101 28.11 14.45 -2.13
N ASP A 102 28.64 13.29 -2.46
CA ASP A 102 28.57 12.62 -3.75
C ASP A 102 27.44 11.58 -3.85
N VAL A 103 26.66 11.39 -2.77
CA VAL A 103 25.51 10.46 -2.72
C VAL A 103 24.25 11.25 -2.41
N PRO A 104 23.17 11.11 -3.19
CA PRO A 104 21.93 11.84 -2.95
C PRO A 104 21.33 11.47 -1.57
N HIS A 105 20.47 12.33 -1.04
CA HIS A 105 19.63 11.97 0.10
C HIS A 105 18.73 10.78 -0.25
N VAL A 106 18.18 10.13 0.78
CA VAL A 106 17.09 9.16 0.62
C VAL A 106 15.85 9.82 0.01
N ALA A 107 14.96 9.06 -0.63
CA ALA A 107 13.74 9.59 -1.24
C ALA A 107 12.75 10.10 -0.21
N ALA A 108 12.59 9.36 0.89
CA ALA A 108 11.65 9.70 1.95
C ALA A 108 12.13 9.18 3.31
N VAL A 109 11.55 9.77 4.37
CA VAL A 109 11.56 9.22 5.72
C VAL A 109 10.17 8.64 6.01
N CYS A 110 10.10 7.36 6.34
CA CYS A 110 8.85 6.64 6.60
C CYS A 110 8.72 6.26 8.07
N THR A 111 7.60 6.66 8.70
CA THR A 111 7.33 6.42 10.13
C THR A 111 5.86 6.08 10.38
N TYR A 112 5.53 5.74 11.63
CA TYR A 112 4.13 5.74 12.07
C TYR A 112 3.53 7.15 12.02
N PRO A 113 2.21 7.28 11.79
CA PRO A 113 1.57 8.57 11.50
C PRO A 113 1.68 9.59 12.66
N ASN A 114 1.77 9.11 13.90
CA ASN A 114 1.94 9.95 15.09
C ASN A 114 3.32 10.64 15.17
N PHE A 115 4.29 10.24 14.34
CA PHE A 115 5.61 10.88 14.25
C PHE A 115 5.77 11.79 13.02
N THR A 116 4.76 11.87 12.14
CA THR A 116 4.81 12.70 10.93
C THR A 116 5.21 14.16 11.23
N GLU A 117 4.59 14.76 12.23
CA GLU A 117 4.92 16.13 12.66
C GLU A 117 6.35 16.23 13.22
N THR A 118 6.83 15.20 13.92
CA THR A 118 8.20 15.14 14.44
C THR A 118 9.20 15.13 13.28
N VAL A 119 8.96 14.30 12.25
CA VAL A 119 9.79 14.28 11.05
C VAL A 119 9.76 15.62 10.34
N ARG A 120 8.56 16.22 10.17
CA ARG A 120 8.41 17.53 9.52
C ARG A 120 9.21 18.63 10.24
N GLN A 121 9.23 18.61 11.57
CA GLN A 121 9.98 19.60 12.37
C GLN A 121 11.50 19.34 12.38
N ALA A 122 11.91 18.06 12.33
CA ALA A 122 13.32 17.68 12.35
C ALA A 122 14.00 17.88 10.99
N LEU A 123 13.27 17.70 9.87
CA LEU A 123 13.82 17.69 8.52
C LEU A 123 14.24 19.11 8.07
N GLN A 124 15.52 19.28 7.73
CA GLN A 124 16.11 20.55 7.30
C GLN A 124 16.32 20.62 5.78
N VAL A 125 16.37 19.46 5.09
CA VAL A 125 16.51 19.36 3.64
C VAL A 125 15.15 19.39 2.95
N LYS A 126 15.11 19.75 1.66
CA LYS A 126 13.86 19.98 0.93
C LYS A 126 13.51 18.91 -0.09
N ASP A 127 14.46 18.06 -0.41
CA ASP A 127 14.39 17.03 -1.43
C ASP A 127 14.02 15.63 -0.88
N VAL A 128 13.70 15.55 0.42
CA VAL A 128 13.27 14.31 1.08
C VAL A 128 11.80 14.42 1.45
N SER A 129 11.00 13.47 0.99
CA SER A 129 9.57 13.38 1.29
C SER A 129 9.33 12.80 2.69
N ILE A 130 8.14 13.04 3.24
CA ILE A 130 7.68 12.42 4.48
C ILE A 130 6.61 11.40 4.14
N ALA A 131 6.90 10.13 4.37
CA ALA A 131 5.97 9.03 4.24
C ALA A 131 5.42 8.62 5.61
N ALA A 132 4.13 8.35 5.68
CA ALA A 132 3.49 7.82 6.88
C ALA A 132 2.73 6.54 6.55
N VAL A 133 2.94 5.47 7.33
CA VAL A 133 2.04 4.32 7.25
C VAL A 133 0.71 4.69 7.90
N ALA A 134 -0.42 4.21 7.35
CA ALA A 134 -1.75 4.52 7.87
C ALA A 134 -2.75 3.41 7.51
N ALA A 135 -4.04 3.67 7.75
CA ALA A 135 -5.16 2.78 7.44
C ALA A 135 -5.07 1.42 8.16
N GLY A 136 -4.72 1.45 9.44
CA GLY A 136 -4.62 0.25 10.26
C GLY A 136 -3.39 -0.60 9.95
N PHE A 137 -2.29 0.03 9.52
CA PHE A 137 -1.02 -0.68 9.28
C PHE A 137 -0.55 -1.46 10.52
N PRO A 138 -0.02 -2.71 10.37
CA PRO A 138 0.28 -3.41 9.13
C PRO A 138 -0.84 -4.34 8.62
N ALA A 139 -1.93 -4.51 9.35
CA ALA A 139 -2.92 -5.53 9.07
C ALA A 139 -4.08 -5.07 8.17
N SER A 140 -4.31 -3.77 8.06
CA SER A 140 -5.50 -3.19 7.41
C SER A 140 -6.85 -3.66 7.99
N GLN A 141 -6.83 -4.25 9.21
CA GLN A 141 -7.99 -4.86 9.86
C GLN A 141 -8.62 -3.90 10.88
N THR A 142 -9.26 -2.84 10.37
CA THR A 142 -10.02 -1.88 11.18
C THR A 142 -11.17 -1.30 10.34
N PHE A 143 -12.03 -0.50 10.96
CA PHE A 143 -13.17 0.11 10.29
C PHE A 143 -12.73 1.10 9.19
N PRO A 144 -13.42 1.15 8.04
CA PRO A 144 -13.09 2.08 6.94
C PRO A 144 -13.00 3.53 7.39
N GLU A 145 -13.91 3.98 8.24
CA GLU A 145 -13.93 5.36 8.76
C GLU A 145 -12.69 5.68 9.60
N VAL A 146 -12.16 4.70 10.32
CA VAL A 146 -10.91 4.85 11.09
C VAL A 146 -9.72 4.97 10.14
N LYS A 147 -9.68 4.15 9.07
CA LYS A 147 -8.64 4.23 8.04
C LYS A 147 -8.60 5.61 7.38
N ILE A 148 -9.76 6.11 6.96
CA ILE A 148 -9.92 7.43 6.34
C ILE A 148 -9.48 8.55 7.29
N ALA A 149 -9.91 8.47 8.55
CA ALA A 149 -9.55 9.46 9.57
C ALA A 149 -8.04 9.47 9.84
N GLU A 150 -7.40 8.31 9.98
CA GLU A 150 -5.96 8.18 10.20
C GLU A 150 -5.16 8.77 9.04
N VAL A 151 -5.55 8.45 7.80
CA VAL A 151 -4.94 9.04 6.58
C VAL A 151 -5.07 10.55 6.58
N GLY A 152 -6.28 11.08 6.83
CA GLY A 152 -6.50 12.52 6.90
C GLY A 152 -5.66 13.21 7.97
N MET A 153 -5.49 12.59 9.13
CA MET A 153 -4.63 13.10 10.21
C MET A 153 -3.15 13.09 9.84
N ALA A 154 -2.67 12.03 9.18
CA ALA A 154 -1.28 11.96 8.71
C ALA A 154 -0.97 13.05 7.67
N VAL A 155 -1.89 13.29 6.73
CA VAL A 155 -1.78 14.36 5.73
C VAL A 155 -1.77 15.74 6.40
N LEU A 156 -2.65 15.98 7.37
CA LEU A 156 -2.69 17.23 8.12
C LEU A 156 -1.42 17.45 8.95
N ALA A 157 -0.79 16.39 9.46
CA ALA A 157 0.49 16.42 10.15
C ALA A 157 1.68 16.69 9.21
N GLY A 158 1.46 16.68 7.90
CA GLY A 158 2.44 17.03 6.87
C GLY A 158 3.05 15.85 6.12
N ALA A 159 2.38 14.72 6.04
CA ALA A 159 2.81 13.63 5.17
C ALA A 159 2.68 14.03 3.68
N ASP A 160 3.72 13.75 2.91
CA ASP A 160 3.76 13.91 1.45
C ASP A 160 3.33 12.61 0.76
N GLU A 161 3.43 11.48 1.46
CA GLU A 161 3.14 10.13 0.98
C GLU A 161 2.45 9.32 2.07
N ILE A 162 1.48 8.51 1.69
CA ILE A 162 0.72 7.63 2.59
C ILE A 162 0.86 6.19 2.12
N ASP A 163 1.37 5.34 2.99
CA ASP A 163 1.59 3.92 2.74
C ASP A 163 0.49 3.11 3.45
N VAL A 164 -0.36 2.44 2.70
CA VAL A 164 -1.46 1.63 3.25
C VAL A 164 -1.38 0.18 2.77
N VAL A 165 -1.77 -0.75 3.61
CA VAL A 165 -1.86 -2.15 3.23
C VAL A 165 -3.23 -2.42 2.60
N MET A 166 -3.25 -3.09 1.45
CA MET A 166 -4.47 -3.61 0.85
C MET A 166 -5.22 -4.51 1.84
N ASN A 167 -6.54 -4.41 1.90
CA ASN A 167 -7.32 -5.33 2.72
C ASN A 167 -7.33 -6.73 2.10
N LEU A 168 -6.41 -7.58 2.57
CA LEU A 168 -6.23 -8.93 2.04
C LEU A 168 -7.42 -9.85 2.33
N GLY A 169 -8.21 -9.57 3.36
CA GLY A 169 -9.45 -10.30 3.63
C GLY A 169 -10.43 -10.14 2.47
N LEU A 170 -10.74 -8.90 2.10
CA LEU A 170 -11.61 -8.57 0.97
C LEU A 170 -11.05 -9.12 -0.35
N PHE A 171 -9.72 -9.03 -0.54
CA PHE A 171 -9.08 -9.59 -1.74
C PHE A 171 -9.27 -11.11 -1.84
N LYS A 172 -9.11 -11.85 -0.74
CA LYS A 172 -9.25 -13.32 -0.70
C LYS A 172 -10.71 -13.78 -0.83
N GLU A 173 -11.65 -12.96 -0.40
CA GLU A 173 -13.10 -13.18 -0.57
C GLU A 173 -13.59 -12.76 -1.96
N GLU A 174 -12.71 -12.23 -2.80
CA GLU A 174 -13.03 -11.63 -4.11
C GLU A 174 -14.06 -10.49 -4.03
N ALA A 175 -14.19 -9.87 -2.88
CA ALA A 175 -15.02 -8.68 -2.64
C ALA A 175 -14.37 -7.43 -3.24
N TYR A 176 -14.12 -7.46 -4.55
CA TYR A 176 -13.30 -6.46 -5.25
C TYR A 176 -13.94 -5.07 -5.29
N GLU A 177 -15.25 -4.97 -5.30
CA GLU A 177 -15.95 -3.70 -5.27
C GLU A 177 -15.70 -2.99 -3.93
N GLU A 178 -15.95 -3.69 -2.81
CA GLU A 178 -15.71 -3.15 -1.49
C GLU A 178 -14.22 -2.79 -1.28
N LEU A 179 -13.30 -3.63 -1.77
CA LEU A 179 -11.87 -3.37 -1.72
C LEU A 179 -11.47 -2.11 -2.51
N THR A 180 -11.99 -1.96 -3.72
CA THR A 180 -11.65 -0.80 -4.56
C THR A 180 -12.29 0.48 -4.05
N ASP A 181 -13.50 0.42 -3.52
CA ASP A 181 -14.17 1.56 -2.89
C ASP A 181 -13.39 2.02 -1.66
N GLU A 182 -12.98 1.10 -0.78
CA GLU A 182 -12.13 1.42 0.38
C GLU A 182 -10.83 2.14 -0.05
N LEU A 183 -10.14 1.61 -1.06
CA LEU A 183 -8.89 2.22 -1.55
C LEU A 183 -9.12 3.58 -2.22
N GLN A 184 -10.25 3.78 -2.92
CA GLN A 184 -10.60 5.07 -3.53
C GLN A 184 -10.90 6.12 -2.46
N GLU A 185 -11.67 5.79 -1.42
CA GLU A 185 -11.93 6.70 -0.30
C GLU A 185 -10.64 7.07 0.44
N ILE A 186 -9.73 6.11 0.63
CA ILE A 186 -8.39 6.36 1.16
C ILE A 186 -7.62 7.33 0.24
N LYS A 187 -7.65 7.10 -1.09
CA LYS A 187 -7.00 7.99 -2.07
C LYS A 187 -7.55 9.41 -2.02
N GLU A 188 -8.86 9.57 -1.92
CA GLU A 188 -9.48 10.88 -1.78
C GLU A 188 -9.04 11.58 -0.48
N SER A 189 -8.87 10.83 0.61
CA SER A 189 -8.39 11.35 1.89
C SER A 189 -6.92 11.76 1.86
N CYS A 190 -6.12 11.22 0.93
CA CYS A 190 -4.74 11.65 0.70
C CYS A 190 -4.67 13.09 0.14
N ARG A 191 -5.74 13.61 -0.44
CA ARG A 191 -5.79 14.95 -1.07
C ARG A 191 -4.66 15.12 -2.10
N GLY A 192 -3.59 15.87 -1.74
CA GLY A 192 -2.41 16.08 -2.59
C GLY A 192 -1.25 15.13 -2.32
N ALA A 193 -1.31 14.31 -1.27
CA ALA A 193 -0.30 13.32 -0.96
C ALA A 193 -0.37 12.11 -1.90
N ARG A 194 0.77 11.47 -2.13
CA ARG A 194 0.86 10.25 -2.94
C ARG A 194 0.38 9.05 -2.12
N LEU A 195 -0.42 8.19 -2.74
CA LEU A 195 -0.85 6.92 -2.16
C LEU A 195 0.06 5.79 -2.63
N LYS A 196 0.65 5.06 -1.70
CA LYS A 196 1.39 3.82 -1.96
C LYS A 196 0.62 2.65 -1.36
N VAL A 197 0.19 1.70 -2.19
CA VAL A 197 -0.54 0.51 -1.74
C VAL A 197 0.42 -0.67 -1.57
N ILE A 198 0.47 -1.20 -0.36
CA ILE A 198 1.26 -2.37 -0.02
C ILE A 198 0.42 -3.63 -0.31
N LEU A 199 0.89 -4.44 -1.23
CA LEU A 199 0.22 -5.67 -1.66
C LEU A 199 0.43 -6.83 -0.70
N GLU A 200 1.45 -6.77 0.17
CA GLU A 200 1.92 -7.85 1.05
C GLU A 200 2.09 -9.17 0.29
N THR A 201 2.96 -9.14 -0.71
CA THR A 201 3.15 -10.24 -1.67
C THR A 201 3.49 -11.59 -1.04
N GLY A 202 4.11 -11.59 0.15
CA GLY A 202 4.36 -12.82 0.92
C GLY A 202 3.10 -13.52 1.41
N ALA A 203 1.95 -12.82 1.46
CA ALA A 203 0.65 -13.39 1.81
C ALA A 203 -0.15 -13.87 0.58
N LEU A 204 0.30 -13.53 -0.62
CA LEU A 204 -0.34 -13.91 -1.88
C LEU A 204 0.26 -15.23 -2.40
N ALA A 205 -0.61 -16.14 -2.87
CA ALA A 205 -0.21 -17.51 -3.17
C ALA A 205 0.49 -17.69 -4.53
N SER A 206 0.33 -16.73 -5.44
CA SER A 206 0.81 -16.87 -6.82
C SER A 206 1.12 -15.54 -7.49
N ALA A 207 1.86 -15.59 -8.58
CA ALA A 207 2.09 -14.46 -9.48
C ALA A 207 0.78 -13.88 -10.03
N GLU A 208 -0.23 -14.71 -10.24
CA GLU A 208 -1.55 -14.30 -10.69
C GLU A 208 -2.26 -13.45 -9.62
N GLU A 209 -2.23 -13.86 -8.35
CA GLU A 209 -2.80 -13.05 -7.26
C GLU A 209 -2.09 -11.69 -7.12
N ILE A 210 -0.76 -11.67 -7.22
CA ILE A 210 0.02 -10.42 -7.20
C ILE A 210 -0.36 -9.52 -8.39
N HIS A 211 -0.57 -10.10 -9.56
CA HIS A 211 -1.00 -9.38 -10.75
C HIS A 211 -2.40 -8.77 -10.56
N ARG A 212 -3.38 -9.54 -10.08
CA ARG A 212 -4.73 -9.04 -9.78
C ARG A 212 -4.72 -7.94 -8.73
N ALA A 213 -4.01 -8.14 -7.62
CA ALA A 213 -3.87 -7.14 -6.56
C ALA A 213 -3.25 -5.83 -7.09
N THR A 214 -2.24 -5.94 -7.96
CA THR A 214 -1.62 -4.77 -8.60
C THR A 214 -2.63 -4.01 -9.47
N ILE A 215 -3.43 -4.71 -10.27
CA ILE A 215 -4.45 -4.09 -11.11
C ILE A 215 -5.49 -3.35 -10.27
N LEU A 216 -6.01 -3.99 -9.21
CA LEU A 216 -6.98 -3.36 -8.29
C LEU A 216 -6.42 -2.09 -7.64
N ALA A 217 -5.17 -2.14 -7.14
CA ALA A 217 -4.51 -0.97 -6.56
C ALA A 217 -4.39 0.19 -7.58
N LEU A 218 -3.98 -0.11 -8.81
CA LEU A 218 -3.86 0.89 -9.88
C LEU A 218 -5.20 1.53 -10.24
N TYR A 219 -6.25 0.71 -10.40
CA TYR A 219 -7.59 1.22 -10.70
C TYR A 219 -8.22 2.01 -9.56
N SER A 220 -7.79 1.77 -8.32
CA SER A 220 -8.21 2.55 -7.16
C SER A 220 -7.42 3.86 -7.00
N GLY A 221 -6.51 4.17 -7.92
CA GLY A 221 -5.77 5.43 -7.95
C GLY A 221 -4.48 5.44 -7.14
N ALA A 222 -3.89 4.27 -6.85
CA ALA A 222 -2.56 4.20 -6.25
C ALA A 222 -1.50 4.88 -7.16
N ASP A 223 -0.66 5.71 -6.58
CA ASP A 223 0.48 6.31 -7.29
C ASP A 223 1.66 5.32 -7.34
N PHE A 224 1.77 4.44 -6.35
CA PHE A 224 2.77 3.39 -6.24
C PHE A 224 2.17 2.10 -5.68
N VAL A 225 2.81 0.99 -5.98
CA VAL A 225 2.62 -0.27 -5.27
C VAL A 225 3.90 -0.65 -4.54
N LYS A 226 3.76 -1.24 -3.35
CA LYS A 226 4.87 -1.78 -2.54
C LYS A 226 4.65 -3.27 -2.31
N THR A 227 5.72 -4.02 -2.15
CA THR A 227 5.62 -5.48 -2.01
C THR A 227 5.21 -5.91 -0.61
N SER A 228 5.73 -5.26 0.44
CA SER A 228 5.71 -5.83 1.78
C SER A 228 5.66 -4.77 2.89
N THR A 229 5.05 -5.14 4.02
CA THR A 229 5.09 -4.33 5.24
C THR A 229 6.41 -4.48 6.01
N GLY A 230 7.10 -5.60 5.83
CA GLY A 230 8.23 -6.01 6.68
C GLY A 230 7.83 -6.45 8.09
N LYS A 231 6.54 -6.72 8.35
CA LYS A 231 6.01 -7.04 9.68
C LYS A 231 5.47 -8.46 9.84
N GLY A 232 4.84 -9.01 8.82
CA GLY A 232 4.15 -10.29 8.95
C GLY A 232 4.67 -11.39 8.03
N TYR A 233 5.03 -11.05 6.83
CA TYR A 233 5.40 -11.99 5.78
C TYR A 233 6.77 -11.65 5.21
N PRO A 234 7.58 -12.65 4.85
CA PRO A 234 8.91 -12.45 4.30
C PRO A 234 8.89 -11.80 2.90
#